data_188c803f70b229fb92f839e54ad9772b
#
_entry.id   188c803f70b229fb92f839e54ad9772b
#
_cell.length_a   1.000
_cell.length_b   1.000
_cell.length_c   1.000
_cell.angle_alpha   90.00
_cell.angle_beta   90.00
_cell.angle_gamma   90.00
#
_symmetry.space_group_name_H-M   'P 1'
#
loop_
_entity.id
_entity.type
_entity.pdbx_description
1 polymer ?
#
loop_
_entity_poly.entity_id
_entity_poly.type
_entity_poly.pdbx_seq_one_letter_code
_entity_poly.pdbx_strand_id
1 'polypeptide(L)'
;MYVDGVRVIRGFAVIRKTQPALFLHGSKDVRLRNIEVHEQKPKAFIVIQYTDEFNSLYKEVIKPTCEKYGYDAVRADDIFTNGQIINDITRNIEEASVIIADITPNNPNVFYEVGYAHATRKPTILLCERGREKLPFDVSGFRTLFYDNTIGGKSQIEERLSKHLENIIG
;
A
#
# COMPACT_ATOMS: atom_id res chain seq x y z
N MET A 1 9.22 23.50 -4.23
CA MET A 1 10.02 24.70 -4.01
C MET A 1 9.51 25.80 -4.90
N TYR A 2 9.37 27.02 -4.41
CA TYR A 2 8.97 28.19 -5.17
C TYR A 2 10.08 29.22 -5.11
N VAL A 3 10.32 29.91 -6.20
CA VAL A 3 11.21 31.06 -6.30
C VAL A 3 10.40 32.20 -6.88
N ASP A 4 10.32 33.33 -6.16
CA ASP A 4 9.50 34.50 -6.52
C ASP A 4 8.04 34.15 -6.85
N GLY A 5 7.45 33.22 -6.07
CA GLY A 5 6.09 32.74 -6.27
C GLY A 5 5.93 31.73 -7.41
N VAL A 6 6.98 31.43 -8.16
CA VAL A 6 6.96 30.44 -9.24
C VAL A 6 7.44 29.08 -8.72
N ARG A 7 6.69 28.02 -9.03
CA ARG A 7 7.06 26.66 -8.66
C ARG A 7 8.19 26.16 -9.57
N VAL A 8 9.40 25.99 -9.00
CA VAL A 8 10.59 25.61 -9.76
C VAL A 8 10.94 24.12 -9.66
N ILE A 9 10.49 23.44 -8.59
CA ILE A 9 10.73 21.99 -8.46
C ILE A 9 9.44 21.32 -7.99
N ARG A 10 9.06 20.27 -8.69
CA ARG A 10 8.08 19.27 -8.24
C ARG A 10 8.72 17.91 -8.40
N GLY A 11 8.94 17.22 -7.27
CA GLY A 11 9.46 15.87 -7.28
C GLY A 11 8.81 15.07 -6.14
N PHE A 12 8.64 13.77 -6.38
CA PHE A 12 8.30 12.81 -5.34
C PHE A 12 9.53 11.93 -5.13
N ALA A 13 10.01 11.86 -3.91
CA ALA A 13 11.03 10.90 -3.52
C ALA A 13 10.51 10.10 -2.35
N VAL A 14 10.61 8.78 -2.45
CA VAL A 14 10.45 7.91 -1.29
C VAL A 14 11.77 7.94 -0.55
N ILE A 15 11.83 8.70 0.55
CA ILE A 15 13.01 8.80 1.39
C ILE A 15 12.90 7.72 2.47
N ARG A 16 13.68 6.66 2.35
CA ARG A 16 13.75 5.61 3.37
C ARG A 16 14.75 6.04 4.45
N LYS A 17 14.27 6.20 5.70
CA LYS A 17 15.11 6.40 6.91
C LYS A 17 16.29 7.37 6.78
N THR A 18 16.15 8.45 6.04
CA THR A 18 17.19 9.48 5.90
C THR A 18 16.68 10.81 6.40
N GLN A 19 17.55 11.57 7.03
CA GLN A 19 17.23 12.97 7.37
C GLN A 19 17.11 13.77 6.07
N PRO A 20 16.06 14.59 5.91
CA PRO A 20 15.96 15.47 4.75
C PRO A 20 17.15 16.44 4.72
N ALA A 21 17.85 16.48 3.60
CA ALA A 21 18.94 17.39 3.37
C ALA A 21 18.65 18.29 2.18
N LEU A 22 18.92 19.58 2.32
CA LEU A 22 18.81 20.54 1.24
C LEU A 22 20.22 21.01 0.85
N PHE A 23 20.61 20.74 -0.38
CA PHE A 23 21.86 21.21 -0.94
C PHE A 23 21.60 22.43 -1.82
N LEU A 24 22.29 23.54 -1.51
CA LEU A 24 22.22 24.76 -2.28
C LEU A 24 23.58 25.01 -2.91
N HIS A 25 23.58 25.22 -4.22
CA HIS A 25 24.77 25.60 -4.96
C HIS A 25 24.50 26.89 -5.72
N GLY A 26 25.33 27.91 -5.49
CA GLY A 26 25.20 29.21 -6.12
C GLY A 26 26.31 30.18 -5.73
N SER A 27 26.47 31.26 -6.49
CA SER A 27 27.47 32.30 -6.27
C SER A 27 26.98 33.45 -5.38
N LYS A 28 25.76 33.38 -4.84
CA LYS A 28 25.14 34.42 -4.01
C LYS A 28 24.52 33.81 -2.77
N ASP A 29 24.33 34.62 -1.74
CA ASP A 29 23.64 34.22 -0.52
C ASP A 29 22.21 33.81 -0.80
N VAL A 30 21.81 32.65 -0.29
CA VAL A 30 20.45 32.12 -0.38
C VAL A 30 19.84 32.16 1.02
N ARG A 31 18.73 32.85 1.16
CA ARG A 31 17.98 32.90 2.42
C ARG A 31 16.73 32.02 2.31
N LEU A 32 16.68 30.96 3.11
CA LEU A 32 15.51 30.12 3.24
C LEU A 32 14.64 30.61 4.40
N ARG A 33 13.34 30.66 4.17
CA ARG A 33 12.35 31.00 5.21
C ARG A 33 11.19 30.00 5.13
N ASN A 34 10.60 29.70 6.29
CA ASN A 34 9.39 28.86 6.42
C ASN A 34 9.55 27.51 5.73
N ILE A 35 10.62 26.78 6.06
CA ILE A 35 10.77 25.38 5.60
C ILE A 35 9.82 24.54 6.44
N GLU A 36 8.84 23.93 5.76
CA GLU A 36 7.92 22.96 6.35
C GLU A 36 8.20 21.60 5.71
N VAL A 37 8.43 20.59 6.54
CA VAL A 37 8.56 19.20 6.10
C VAL A 37 7.30 18.45 6.51
N HIS A 38 6.51 18.07 5.52
CA HIS A 38 5.33 17.24 5.74
C HIS A 38 5.67 15.79 5.42
N GLU A 39 5.68 14.94 6.44
CA GLU A 39 5.80 13.52 6.26
C GLU A 39 4.42 12.95 5.94
N GLN A 40 4.28 12.31 4.78
CA GLN A 40 3.11 11.50 4.47
C GLN A 40 3.39 10.06 4.86
N LYS A 41 2.49 9.46 5.62
CA LYS A 41 2.56 8.02 5.91
C LYS A 41 2.56 7.23 4.60
N PRO A 42 3.41 6.20 4.47
CA PRO A 42 3.37 5.32 3.32
C PRO A 42 1.99 4.66 3.23
N LYS A 43 1.43 4.59 2.02
CA LYS A 43 0.12 4.01 1.76
C LYS A 43 0.22 2.50 1.56
N ALA A 44 -0.59 1.73 2.27
CA ALA A 44 -0.90 0.35 1.96
C ALA A 44 -2.28 0.31 1.27
N PHE A 45 -2.32 -0.06 0.00
CA PHE A 45 -3.60 -0.20 -0.70
C PHE A 45 -4.10 -1.64 -0.59
N ILE A 46 -5.34 -1.79 -0.13
CA ILE A 46 -5.94 -3.07 0.24
C ILE A 46 -6.91 -3.49 -0.85
N VAL A 47 -6.61 -4.61 -1.46
CA VAL A 47 -7.38 -5.25 -2.54
C VAL A 47 -8.10 -6.47 -1.97
N ILE A 48 -9.40 -6.36 -1.76
CA ILE A 48 -10.18 -7.39 -1.07
C ILE A 48 -11.64 -7.34 -1.51
N GLN A 49 -12.33 -8.49 -1.50
CA GLN A 49 -13.76 -8.53 -1.78
C GLN A 49 -14.56 -7.91 -0.64
N TYR A 50 -15.66 -7.21 -0.98
CA TYR A 50 -16.51 -6.51 -0.01
C TYR A 50 -17.65 -7.41 0.46
N THR A 51 -17.36 -8.30 1.40
CA THR A 51 -18.33 -9.10 2.15
C THR A 51 -18.07 -8.96 3.64
N ASP A 52 -19.02 -9.33 4.48
CA ASP A 52 -18.89 -9.18 5.94
C ASP A 52 -17.64 -9.89 6.50
N GLU A 53 -17.34 -11.06 5.98
CA GLU A 53 -16.17 -11.85 6.35
C GLU A 53 -14.86 -11.10 6.06
N PHE A 54 -14.69 -10.63 4.80
CA PHE A 54 -13.50 -9.89 4.40
C PHE A 54 -13.44 -8.48 4.97
N ASN A 55 -14.60 -7.87 5.27
CA ASN A 55 -14.66 -6.63 6.03
C ASN A 55 -14.14 -6.80 7.45
N SER A 56 -14.43 -7.93 8.09
CA SER A 56 -13.89 -8.27 9.42
C SER A 56 -12.38 -8.50 9.36
N LEU A 57 -11.88 -9.26 8.38
CA LEU A 57 -10.44 -9.45 8.14
C LEU A 57 -9.71 -8.11 7.95
N TYR A 58 -10.28 -7.22 7.14
CA TYR A 58 -9.73 -5.88 6.93
C TYR A 58 -9.67 -5.08 8.24
N LYS A 59 -10.81 -4.93 8.92
CA LYS A 59 -10.94 -4.06 10.09
C LYS A 59 -10.17 -4.56 11.30
N GLU A 60 -10.13 -5.88 11.50
CA GLU A 60 -9.60 -6.47 12.72
C GLU A 60 -8.15 -6.94 12.59
N VAL A 61 -7.67 -7.19 11.37
CA VAL A 61 -6.32 -7.73 11.14
C VAL A 61 -5.48 -6.80 10.27
N ILE A 62 -5.90 -6.57 9.01
CA ILE A 62 -5.05 -5.91 8.03
C ILE A 62 -4.79 -4.46 8.42
N LYS A 63 -5.85 -3.69 8.63
CA LYS A 63 -5.75 -2.26 8.94
C LYS A 63 -4.97 -1.99 10.22
N PRO A 64 -5.27 -2.62 11.37
CA PRO A 64 -4.49 -2.39 12.60
C PRO A 64 -3.01 -2.79 12.45
N THR A 65 -2.74 -3.87 11.70
CA THR A 65 -1.36 -4.29 11.44
C THR A 65 -0.61 -3.26 10.60
N CYS A 66 -1.22 -2.74 9.54
CA CYS A 66 -0.63 -1.67 8.73
C CYS A 66 -0.34 -0.41 9.56
N GLU A 67 -1.32 0.04 10.34
CA GLU A 67 -1.20 1.23 11.19
C GLU A 67 -0.09 1.09 12.24
N LYS A 68 0.08 -0.09 12.84
CA LYS A 68 1.18 -0.41 13.76
C LYS A 68 2.56 -0.20 13.13
N TYR A 69 2.70 -0.45 11.83
CA TYR A 69 3.94 -0.25 11.08
C TYR A 69 3.99 1.10 10.33
N GLY A 70 3.13 2.04 10.71
CA GLY A 70 3.15 3.41 10.20
C GLY A 70 2.56 3.58 8.80
N TYR A 71 1.88 2.57 8.25
CA TYR A 71 1.17 2.69 6.98
C TYR A 71 -0.23 3.27 7.17
N ASP A 72 -0.66 4.03 6.17
CA ASP A 72 -2.07 4.38 5.98
C ASP A 72 -2.74 3.31 5.12
N ALA A 73 -3.65 2.53 5.73
CA ALA A 73 -4.36 1.46 5.05
C ALA A 73 -5.62 2.02 4.37
N VAL A 74 -5.65 1.94 3.03
CA VAL A 74 -6.72 2.49 2.19
C VAL A 74 -7.32 1.39 1.33
N ARG A 75 -8.65 1.26 1.32
CA ARG A 75 -9.42 0.42 0.39
C ARG A 75 -10.10 1.26 -0.69
N ALA A 76 -10.48 0.63 -1.80
CA ALA A 76 -11.16 1.33 -2.89
C ALA A 76 -12.52 1.90 -2.50
N ASP A 77 -13.24 1.26 -1.57
CA ASP A 77 -14.53 1.75 -1.05
C ASP A 77 -14.41 2.91 -0.04
N ASP A 78 -13.21 3.17 0.48
CA ASP A 78 -12.92 4.36 1.29
C ASP A 78 -12.70 5.61 0.42
N ILE A 79 -12.71 5.46 -0.92
CA ILE A 79 -12.39 6.53 -1.87
C ILE A 79 -13.68 7.10 -2.46
N PHE A 80 -14.01 8.31 -2.08
CA PHE A 80 -15.18 9.04 -2.59
C PHE A 80 -14.72 10.11 -3.58
N THR A 81 -14.73 9.80 -4.88
CA THR A 81 -14.42 10.76 -5.95
C THR A 81 -15.51 10.81 -7.00
N ASN A 82 -15.56 11.89 -7.78
CA ASN A 82 -16.54 12.08 -8.86
C ASN A 82 -16.04 11.56 -10.22
N GLY A 83 -14.92 10.78 -10.24
CA GLY A 83 -14.30 10.27 -11.45
C GLY A 83 -14.73 8.86 -11.84
N GLN A 84 -14.03 8.29 -12.83
CA GLN A 84 -14.17 6.87 -13.14
C GLN A 84 -13.47 6.04 -12.07
N ILE A 85 -14.17 5.11 -11.46
CA ILE A 85 -13.69 4.25 -10.37
C ILE A 85 -12.35 3.58 -10.74
N ILE A 86 -12.19 3.14 -11.98
CA ILE A 86 -10.97 2.47 -12.42
C ILE A 86 -9.74 3.38 -12.38
N ASN A 87 -9.90 4.68 -12.69
CA ASN A 87 -8.80 5.64 -12.62
C ASN A 87 -8.36 5.90 -11.18
N ASP A 88 -9.30 5.89 -10.25
CA ASP A 88 -9.00 6.04 -8.83
C ASP A 88 -8.27 4.80 -8.28
N ILE A 89 -8.70 3.60 -8.67
CA ILE A 89 -8.05 2.35 -8.30
C ILE A 89 -6.61 2.31 -8.82
N THR A 90 -6.39 2.53 -10.11
CA THR A 90 -5.04 2.49 -10.71
C THR A 90 -4.11 3.53 -10.11
N ARG A 91 -4.61 4.76 -9.89
CA ARG A 91 -3.85 5.81 -9.21
C ARG A 91 -3.46 5.41 -7.79
N ASN A 92 -4.39 4.84 -7.02
CA ASN A 92 -4.09 4.40 -5.65
C ASN A 92 -3.10 3.25 -5.61
N ILE A 93 -3.14 2.31 -6.57
CA ILE A 93 -2.12 1.28 -6.73
C ILE A 93 -0.76 1.92 -7.04
N GLU A 94 -0.71 2.88 -7.97
CA GLU A 94 0.53 3.57 -8.34
C GLU A 94 1.12 4.41 -7.20
N GLU A 95 0.30 5.02 -6.36
CA GLU A 95 0.73 5.80 -5.22
C GLU A 95 1.09 4.94 -4.00
N ALA A 96 0.62 3.70 -3.94
CA ALA A 96 0.86 2.82 -2.80
C ALA A 96 2.33 2.42 -2.68
N SER A 97 2.78 2.31 -1.44
CA SER A 97 4.10 1.74 -1.09
C SER A 97 4.07 0.22 -1.05
N VAL A 98 2.90 -0.35 -0.77
CA VAL A 98 2.64 -1.79 -0.73
C VAL A 98 1.18 -2.07 -1.08
N ILE A 99 0.95 -3.18 -1.77
CA ILE A 99 -0.39 -3.72 -2.02
C ILE A 99 -0.57 -4.95 -1.14
N ILE A 100 -1.72 -5.05 -0.47
CA ILE A 100 -2.11 -6.25 0.27
C ILE A 100 -3.39 -6.75 -0.36
N ALA A 101 -3.35 -7.94 -0.97
CA ALA A 101 -4.47 -8.48 -1.72
C ALA A 101 -4.92 -9.83 -1.17
N ASP A 102 -6.20 -9.94 -0.82
CA ASP A 102 -6.81 -11.23 -0.51
C ASP A 102 -7.38 -11.87 -1.77
N ILE A 103 -6.78 -12.98 -2.16
CA ILE A 103 -7.13 -13.73 -3.36
C ILE A 103 -7.95 -14.99 -3.06
N THR A 104 -8.48 -15.14 -1.85
CA THR A 104 -9.33 -16.29 -1.45
C THR A 104 -10.52 -16.47 -2.38
N PRO A 105 -11.36 -15.44 -2.62
CA PRO A 105 -12.45 -15.57 -3.58
C PRO A 105 -11.94 -15.49 -5.02
N ASN A 106 -12.62 -16.21 -5.90
CA ASN A 106 -12.34 -16.12 -7.35
C ASN A 106 -12.99 -14.85 -7.94
N ASN A 107 -12.50 -13.68 -7.51
CA ASN A 107 -13.05 -12.39 -7.89
C ASN A 107 -12.21 -11.76 -9.01
N PRO A 108 -12.76 -11.56 -10.22
CA PRO A 108 -12.03 -11.02 -11.36
C PRO A 108 -11.51 -9.60 -11.11
N ASN A 109 -12.19 -8.78 -10.30
CA ASN A 109 -11.73 -7.43 -9.99
C ASN A 109 -10.45 -7.47 -9.13
N VAL A 110 -10.42 -8.36 -8.12
CA VAL A 110 -9.22 -8.57 -7.30
C VAL A 110 -8.04 -9.00 -8.17
N PHE A 111 -8.25 -9.94 -9.11
CA PHE A 111 -7.18 -10.38 -10.01
C PHE A 111 -6.74 -9.31 -10.99
N TYR A 112 -7.65 -8.47 -11.48
CA TYR A 112 -7.29 -7.31 -12.30
C TYR A 112 -6.36 -6.36 -11.54
N GLU A 113 -6.71 -6.00 -10.31
CA GLU A 113 -5.93 -5.09 -9.46
C GLU A 113 -4.56 -5.69 -9.09
N VAL A 114 -4.50 -6.98 -8.77
CA VAL A 114 -3.25 -7.70 -8.52
C VAL A 114 -2.38 -7.72 -9.78
N GLY A 115 -2.94 -8.01 -10.94
CA GLY A 115 -2.22 -7.97 -12.22
C GLY A 115 -1.66 -6.59 -12.53
N TYR A 116 -2.44 -5.53 -12.28
CA TYR A 116 -1.99 -4.16 -12.46
C TYR A 116 -0.86 -3.79 -11.47
N ALA A 117 -0.97 -4.20 -10.21
CA ALA A 117 0.08 -4.00 -9.21
C ALA A 117 1.40 -4.68 -9.63
N HIS A 118 1.34 -5.91 -10.12
CA HIS A 118 2.50 -6.63 -10.65
C HIS A 118 3.10 -5.97 -11.89
N ALA A 119 2.27 -5.54 -12.84
CA ALA A 119 2.72 -4.84 -14.05
C ALA A 119 3.45 -3.53 -13.72
N THR A 120 3.00 -2.82 -12.68
CA THR A 120 3.62 -1.59 -12.18
C THR A 120 4.74 -1.85 -11.15
N ARG A 121 5.12 -3.12 -10.94
CA ARG A 121 6.20 -3.55 -10.03
C ARG A 121 6.00 -3.09 -8.59
N LYS A 122 4.76 -3.03 -8.12
CA LYS A 122 4.47 -2.71 -6.73
C LYS A 122 4.78 -3.89 -5.82
N PRO A 123 5.39 -3.67 -4.66
CA PRO A 123 5.48 -4.69 -3.62
C PRO A 123 4.07 -5.19 -3.29
N THR A 124 3.83 -6.49 -3.49
CA THR A 124 2.50 -7.08 -3.32
C THR A 124 2.56 -8.27 -2.36
N ILE A 125 1.74 -8.23 -1.33
CA ILE A 125 1.56 -9.31 -0.37
C ILE A 125 0.22 -9.97 -0.68
N LEU A 126 0.25 -11.24 -1.07
CA LEU A 126 -0.95 -12.03 -1.33
C LEU A 126 -1.37 -12.77 -0.08
N LEU A 127 -2.65 -12.69 0.27
CA LEU A 127 -3.30 -13.43 1.33
C LEU A 127 -4.26 -14.46 0.71
N CYS A 128 -4.37 -15.63 1.31
CA CYS A 128 -5.32 -16.64 0.86
C CYS A 128 -5.72 -17.56 2.02
N GLU A 129 -7.00 -17.81 2.18
CA GLU A 129 -7.49 -18.82 3.12
C GLU A 129 -7.08 -20.22 2.65
N ARG A 130 -6.64 -21.08 3.60
CA ARG A 130 -6.19 -22.45 3.31
C ARG A 130 -7.27 -23.36 2.72
N GLY A 131 -8.53 -23.06 3.04
CA GLY A 131 -9.68 -23.81 2.50
C GLY A 131 -9.89 -23.68 1.01
N ARG A 132 -9.19 -22.76 0.34
CA ARG A 132 -9.25 -22.63 -1.12
C ARG A 132 -8.60 -23.82 -1.80
N GLU A 133 -9.33 -24.48 -2.72
CA GLU A 133 -8.88 -25.69 -3.37
C GLU A 133 -7.66 -25.50 -4.27
N LYS A 134 -7.61 -24.41 -5.06
CA LYS A 134 -6.50 -24.17 -6.00
C LYS A 134 -6.32 -22.69 -6.33
N LEU A 135 -5.07 -22.23 -6.34
CA LEU A 135 -4.73 -20.90 -6.85
C LEU A 135 -4.76 -20.89 -8.39
N PRO A 136 -5.20 -19.78 -9.01
CA PRO A 136 -5.01 -19.58 -10.44
C PRO A 136 -3.54 -19.67 -10.83
N PHE A 137 -3.26 -20.17 -12.04
CA PHE A 137 -1.90 -20.38 -12.53
C PHE A 137 -1.04 -19.11 -12.44
N ASP A 138 -1.59 -17.96 -12.84
CA ASP A 138 -0.86 -16.70 -12.92
C ASP A 138 -0.39 -16.15 -11.55
N VAL A 139 -1.02 -16.57 -10.46
CA VAL A 139 -0.62 -16.17 -9.10
C VAL A 139 0.01 -17.30 -8.30
N SER A 140 -0.01 -18.53 -8.79
CA SER A 140 0.52 -19.70 -8.07
C SER A 140 2.03 -19.66 -7.84
N GLY A 141 2.77 -18.90 -8.65
CA GLY A 141 4.22 -18.69 -8.51
C GLY A 141 4.61 -17.58 -7.52
N PHE A 142 3.67 -16.83 -6.99
CA PHE A 142 3.96 -15.76 -6.04
C PHE A 142 3.87 -16.25 -4.59
N ARG A 143 4.67 -15.63 -3.71
CA ARG A 143 4.60 -15.91 -2.28
C ARG A 143 3.26 -15.45 -1.75
N THR A 144 2.48 -16.42 -1.23
CA THR A 144 1.16 -16.18 -0.65
C THR A 144 1.18 -16.52 0.83
N LEU A 145 0.65 -15.65 1.65
CA LEU A 145 0.43 -15.88 3.08
C LEU A 145 -0.89 -16.62 3.26
N PHE A 146 -0.81 -17.91 3.47
CA PHE A 146 -1.98 -18.71 3.77
C PHE A 146 -2.41 -18.54 5.22
N TYR A 147 -3.71 -18.38 5.45
CA TYR A 147 -4.30 -18.24 6.78
C TYR A 147 -5.49 -19.18 6.97
N ASP A 148 -5.81 -19.43 8.22
CA ASP A 148 -7.02 -20.15 8.61
C ASP A 148 -8.01 -19.13 9.17
N ASN A 149 -9.28 -19.21 8.74
CA ASN A 149 -10.35 -18.33 9.23
C ASN A 149 -10.85 -18.81 10.61
N THR A 150 -9.97 -18.71 11.58
CA THR A 150 -10.19 -19.11 12.98
C THR A 150 -9.59 -18.08 13.93
N ILE A 151 -9.97 -18.12 15.19
CA ILE A 151 -9.42 -17.22 16.23
C ILE A 151 -7.89 -17.37 16.31
N GLY A 152 -7.35 -18.57 16.23
CA GLY A 152 -5.90 -18.81 16.22
C GLY A 152 -5.22 -18.38 14.92
N GLY A 153 -5.92 -18.49 13.79
CA GLY A 153 -5.43 -18.04 12.49
C GLY A 153 -5.24 -16.53 12.40
N LYS A 154 -6.06 -15.76 13.13
CA LYS A 154 -5.92 -14.30 13.23
C LYS A 154 -4.53 -13.89 13.70
N SER A 155 -4.07 -14.41 14.84
CA SER A 155 -2.74 -14.06 15.36
C SER A 155 -1.61 -14.49 14.45
N GLN A 156 -1.76 -15.61 13.74
CA GLN A 156 -0.75 -16.09 12.80
C GLN A 156 -0.63 -15.17 11.57
N ILE A 157 -1.74 -14.69 11.03
CA ILE A 157 -1.69 -13.78 9.86
C ILE A 157 -1.17 -12.41 10.26
N GLU A 158 -1.51 -11.89 11.44
CA GLU A 158 -0.95 -10.65 11.99
C GLU A 158 0.57 -10.73 12.09
N GLU A 159 1.11 -11.81 12.65
CA GLU A 159 2.56 -12.00 12.80
C GLU A 159 3.26 -12.07 11.43
N ARG A 160 2.71 -12.85 10.49
CA ARG A 160 3.30 -13.00 9.16
C ARG A 160 3.23 -11.71 8.36
N LEU A 161 2.10 -11.02 8.38
CA LEU A 161 1.93 -9.73 7.71
C LEU A 161 2.90 -8.69 8.28
N SER A 162 3.06 -8.66 9.61
CA SER A 162 4.02 -7.81 10.31
C SER A 162 5.44 -7.99 9.77
N LYS A 163 5.92 -9.22 9.68
CA LYS A 163 7.26 -9.54 9.16
C LYS A 163 7.47 -9.07 7.71
N HIS A 164 6.42 -9.15 6.87
CA HIS A 164 6.49 -8.66 5.50
C HIS A 164 6.54 -7.13 5.43
N LEU A 165 5.74 -6.45 6.24
CA LEU A 165 5.74 -4.98 6.30
C LEU A 165 7.08 -4.43 6.82
N GLU A 166 7.67 -5.06 7.83
CA GLU A 166 9.01 -4.70 8.33
C GLU A 166 10.06 -4.76 7.23
N ASN A 167 10.06 -5.83 6.43
CA ASN A 167 11.03 -6.01 5.34
C ASN A 167 10.86 -5.01 4.19
N ILE A 168 9.68 -4.41 4.02
CA ILE A 168 9.44 -3.40 2.97
C ILE A 168 9.91 -2.02 3.43
N ILE A 169 9.82 -1.72 4.74
CA ILE A 169 10.25 -0.45 5.32
C ILE A 169 11.78 -0.41 5.51
N GLY A 170 12.43 -1.56 5.76
CA GLY A 170 13.88 -1.69 5.99
C GLY A 170 14.68 -1.53 4.74
#